data_3217d2a80e34f67c61b9c8fde4dd94d4
#
_entry.id   3217d2a80e34f67c61b9c8fde4dd94d4
#
_cell.length_a   1.000
_cell.length_b   1.000
_cell.length_c   1.000
_cell.angle_alpha   90.00
_cell.angle_beta   90.00
_cell.angle_gamma   90.00
#
_symmetry.space_group_name_H-M   'P 1'
#
loop_
_entity.id
_entity.type
_entity.pdbx_description
1 polymer ?
#
loop_
_entity_poly.entity_id
_entity_poly.type
_entity_poly.pdbx_seq_one_letter_code
_entity_poly.pdbx_strand_id
1 'polypeptide(L)'
;FLEKWMWDIRGTQAPDGSITDTAPFRFGTRPADPVCSSFLLIPWLLLLHYGDDTCLRTHYDAMKAWVGYLGTMAQEQVIHYSRFGDWASPRSESEDTAFGSGARSATTPGDFMSTGYYYYDAVLMERFALHVGQDEDARFYQALAQRLRAAFLSRYYDPQTGRYAQGSQGAQAFALMLGLTPDEGRELVLEQLLQEVKRHNYHLSTGNQTTKYLLEQLSEHGHSAEALRIATQMTYPGWGYMLKQGATTVWERWEWETGKEMNSHDHPMHGAISAWFFNTLAGIRPLQTYPGFKRFLLKPCLTCGLKHTGARLASPYGPLCFYWEYTAQDVRLAVSVPENTSAELRLPSGMIREGNSPYSEAPSFDGLLEWENSAQELYVHFGAGNYVFHYQPAAGSAQPRP
;
A
#
# COMPACT_ATOMS: atom_id res chain seq x y z
N PHE A 1 -12.65 -12.68 -11.83
CA PHE A 1 -13.46 -12.30 -10.66
C PHE A 1 -13.63 -10.77 -10.57
N LEU A 2 -12.53 -9.99 -10.52
CA LEU A 2 -12.57 -8.53 -10.33
C LEU A 2 -13.37 -7.81 -11.44
N GLU A 3 -13.18 -8.18 -12.70
CA GLU A 3 -13.93 -7.63 -13.84
C GLU A 3 -15.45 -7.84 -13.68
N LYS A 4 -15.85 -9.06 -13.28
CA LYS A 4 -17.25 -9.36 -13.01
C LYS A 4 -17.78 -8.52 -11.85
N TRP A 5 -16.98 -8.34 -10.80
CA TRP A 5 -17.39 -7.55 -9.66
C TRP A 5 -17.52 -6.06 -9.99
N MET A 6 -16.75 -5.53 -10.92
CA MET A 6 -16.94 -4.17 -11.44
C MET A 6 -18.31 -3.97 -12.07
N TRP A 7 -18.81 -4.98 -12.80
CA TRP A 7 -20.18 -4.96 -13.33
C TRP A 7 -21.24 -5.00 -12.22
N ASP A 8 -21.01 -5.74 -11.14
CA ASP A 8 -21.93 -5.78 -10.01
C ASP A 8 -21.97 -4.41 -9.30
N ILE A 9 -20.81 -3.77 -9.06
CA ILE A 9 -20.74 -2.43 -8.47
C ILE A 9 -21.50 -1.44 -9.35
N ARG A 10 -21.20 -1.41 -10.65
CA ARG A 10 -21.92 -0.55 -11.60
C ARG A 10 -23.42 -0.83 -11.62
N GLY A 11 -23.83 -2.08 -11.50
CA GLY A 11 -25.22 -2.49 -11.44
C GLY A 11 -25.99 -1.98 -10.21
N THR A 12 -25.26 -1.55 -9.15
CA THR A 12 -25.85 -0.91 -7.97
C THR A 12 -25.95 0.62 -8.10
N GLN A 13 -25.31 1.22 -9.12
CA GLN A 13 -25.22 2.68 -9.23
C GLN A 13 -26.60 3.30 -9.54
N ALA A 14 -26.95 4.31 -8.75
CA ALA A 14 -28.17 5.10 -8.92
C ALA A 14 -27.96 6.25 -9.93
N PRO A 15 -29.05 6.89 -10.40
CA PRO A 15 -28.96 8.03 -11.33
C PRO A 15 -28.16 9.23 -10.81
N ASP A 16 -28.06 9.40 -9.48
CA ASP A 16 -27.25 10.44 -8.84
C ASP A 16 -25.77 10.09 -8.78
N GLY A 17 -25.36 8.91 -9.23
CA GLY A 17 -23.99 8.43 -9.20
C GLY A 17 -23.63 7.61 -7.96
N SER A 18 -24.49 7.57 -6.93
CA SER A 18 -24.22 6.81 -5.70
C SER A 18 -24.20 5.31 -5.94
N ILE A 19 -23.29 4.60 -5.29
CA ILE A 19 -23.20 3.12 -5.25
C ILE A 19 -23.62 2.62 -3.85
N THR A 20 -23.62 1.30 -3.65
CA THR A 20 -23.97 0.65 -2.38
C THR A 20 -22.73 0.07 -1.70
N ASP A 21 -22.80 -0.11 -0.35
CA ASP A 21 -21.70 -0.69 0.43
C ASP A 21 -21.30 -2.09 -0.05
N THR A 22 -22.25 -2.87 -0.53
CA THR A 22 -22.02 -4.22 -1.07
C THR A 22 -22.54 -4.37 -2.49
N ALA A 23 -21.85 -5.13 -3.32
CA ALA A 23 -22.25 -5.41 -4.70
C ALA A 23 -22.06 -6.91 -5.04
N PRO A 24 -23.12 -7.63 -5.45
CA PRO A 24 -24.52 -7.20 -5.51
C PRO A 24 -25.05 -6.74 -4.16
N PHE A 25 -26.00 -5.80 -4.18
CA PHE A 25 -26.56 -5.27 -2.93
C PHE A 25 -27.27 -6.36 -2.11
N ARG A 26 -26.77 -6.65 -0.91
CA ARG A 26 -27.32 -7.63 0.03
C ARG A 26 -27.57 -7.04 1.40
N PHE A 27 -26.66 -6.19 1.86
CA PHE A 27 -26.76 -5.48 3.13
C PHE A 27 -25.96 -4.17 3.05
N GLY A 28 -26.00 -3.38 4.10
CA GLY A 28 -25.39 -2.06 4.12
C GLY A 28 -26.36 -0.98 3.64
N THR A 29 -25.84 0.07 3.11
CA THR A 29 -26.66 1.21 2.69
C THR A 29 -26.26 1.76 1.33
N ARG A 30 -27.08 2.68 0.88
CA ARG A 30 -26.80 3.68 -0.14
C ARG A 30 -26.95 5.06 0.48
N PRO A 31 -26.01 5.96 0.29
CA PRO A 31 -24.75 5.79 -0.45
C PRO A 31 -23.77 4.86 0.29
N ALA A 32 -22.86 4.27 -0.47
CA ALA A 32 -21.70 3.58 0.11
C ALA A 32 -20.86 4.53 0.96
N ASP A 33 -20.18 3.98 1.98
CA ASP A 33 -19.14 4.72 2.68
C ASP A 33 -18.02 5.11 1.68
N PRO A 34 -17.49 6.34 1.71
CA PRO A 34 -16.41 6.76 0.81
C PRO A 34 -15.15 5.86 0.85
N VAL A 35 -14.90 5.15 1.95
CA VAL A 35 -13.82 4.16 2.01
C VAL A 35 -14.04 2.95 1.08
N CYS A 36 -15.28 2.76 0.56
CA CYS A 36 -15.60 1.74 -0.44
C CYS A 36 -15.13 2.13 -1.86
N SER A 37 -13.93 2.70 -1.97
CA SER A 37 -13.32 3.15 -3.23
C SER A 37 -12.82 2.01 -4.13
N SER A 38 -13.23 0.77 -3.88
CA SER A 38 -12.89 -0.39 -4.73
C SER A 38 -13.32 -0.20 -6.18
N PHE A 39 -14.32 0.64 -6.46
CA PHE A 39 -14.76 0.99 -7.80
C PHE A 39 -13.67 1.67 -8.65
N LEU A 40 -12.74 2.40 -8.03
CA LEU A 40 -11.57 3.00 -8.70
C LEU A 40 -10.29 2.18 -8.47
N LEU A 41 -10.17 1.55 -7.30
CA LEU A 41 -8.97 0.77 -6.97
C LEU A 41 -8.82 -0.49 -7.82
N ILE A 42 -9.93 -1.19 -8.14
CA ILE A 42 -9.88 -2.40 -8.96
C ILE A 42 -9.33 -2.11 -10.36
N PRO A 43 -9.85 -1.14 -11.15
CA PRO A 43 -9.30 -0.79 -12.45
C PRO A 43 -7.83 -0.35 -12.38
N TRP A 44 -7.46 0.39 -11.34
CA TRP A 44 -6.07 0.77 -11.11
C TRP A 44 -5.16 -0.44 -10.90
N LEU A 45 -5.56 -1.40 -10.05
CA LEU A 45 -4.77 -2.60 -9.78
C LEU A 45 -4.71 -3.54 -10.99
N LEU A 46 -5.78 -3.66 -11.78
CA LEU A 46 -5.76 -4.42 -13.02
C LEU A 46 -4.79 -3.81 -14.04
N LEU A 47 -4.83 -2.49 -14.21
CA LEU A 47 -3.86 -1.80 -15.06
C LEU A 47 -2.44 -2.00 -14.52
N LEU A 48 -2.19 -1.72 -13.25
CA LEU A 48 -0.86 -1.75 -12.65
C LEU A 48 -0.21 -3.14 -12.71
N HIS A 49 -0.96 -4.19 -12.38
CA HIS A 49 -0.42 -5.55 -12.25
C HIS A 49 -0.51 -6.38 -13.53
N TYR A 50 -1.49 -6.11 -14.39
CA TYR A 50 -1.72 -6.90 -15.60
C TYR A 50 -1.54 -6.12 -16.90
N GLY A 51 -1.45 -4.79 -16.84
CA GLY A 51 -1.46 -3.92 -18.02
C GLY A 51 -2.85 -3.87 -18.69
N ASP A 52 -3.88 -4.35 -18.00
CA ASP A 52 -5.24 -4.44 -18.53
C ASP A 52 -6.04 -3.18 -18.15
N ASP A 53 -6.35 -2.37 -19.15
CA ASP A 53 -7.15 -1.14 -19.02
C ASP A 53 -8.63 -1.32 -19.39
N THR A 54 -9.07 -2.55 -19.66
CA THR A 54 -10.44 -2.85 -20.11
C THR A 54 -11.48 -2.38 -19.09
N CYS A 55 -11.30 -2.71 -17.81
CA CYS A 55 -12.19 -2.24 -16.75
C CYS A 55 -12.21 -0.73 -16.62
N LEU A 56 -11.04 -0.09 -16.71
CA LEU A 56 -10.91 1.36 -16.66
C LEU A 56 -11.72 2.03 -17.76
N ARG A 57 -11.54 1.63 -19.02
CA ARG A 57 -12.25 2.19 -20.17
C ARG A 57 -13.75 1.92 -20.12
N THR A 58 -14.15 0.70 -19.74
CA THR A 58 -15.55 0.28 -19.70
C THR A 58 -16.37 1.01 -18.63
N HIS A 59 -15.76 1.33 -17.51
CA HIS A 59 -16.45 1.90 -16.35
C HIS A 59 -16.09 3.37 -16.09
N TYR A 60 -15.37 4.03 -17.00
CA TYR A 60 -14.86 5.39 -16.83
C TYR A 60 -15.96 6.39 -16.42
N ASP A 61 -17.04 6.47 -17.18
CA ASP A 61 -18.14 7.40 -16.90
C ASP A 61 -18.87 7.07 -15.59
N ALA A 62 -18.97 5.80 -15.25
CA ALA A 62 -19.58 5.38 -13.99
C ALA A 62 -18.70 5.76 -12.77
N MET A 63 -17.38 5.66 -12.90
CA MET A 63 -16.45 6.16 -11.90
C MET A 63 -16.50 7.68 -11.76
N LYS A 64 -16.61 8.42 -12.89
CA LYS A 64 -16.86 9.88 -12.88
C LYS A 64 -18.11 10.23 -12.09
N ALA A 65 -19.20 9.51 -12.33
CA ALA A 65 -20.47 9.74 -11.65
C ALA A 65 -20.35 9.50 -10.13
N TRP A 66 -19.63 8.46 -9.71
CA TRP A 66 -19.36 8.22 -8.28
C TRP A 66 -18.57 9.36 -7.64
N VAL A 67 -17.46 9.78 -8.25
CA VAL A 67 -16.64 10.90 -7.73
C VAL A 67 -17.43 12.22 -7.74
N GLY A 68 -18.27 12.42 -8.76
CA GLY A 68 -19.22 13.54 -8.81
C GLY A 68 -20.21 13.51 -7.65
N TYR A 69 -20.77 12.35 -7.32
CA TYR A 69 -21.63 12.16 -6.17
C TYR A 69 -20.93 12.50 -4.85
N LEU A 70 -19.69 12.03 -4.64
CA LEU A 70 -18.91 12.40 -3.45
C LEU A 70 -18.75 13.92 -3.32
N GLY A 71 -18.59 14.61 -4.45
CA GLY A 71 -18.56 16.08 -4.48
C GLY A 71 -19.84 16.74 -3.99
N THR A 72 -21.02 16.13 -4.22
CA THR A 72 -22.30 16.64 -3.68
C THR A 72 -22.44 16.44 -2.18
N MET A 73 -21.73 15.47 -1.61
CA MET A 73 -21.73 15.16 -0.18
C MET A 73 -20.69 15.96 0.61
N ALA A 74 -19.74 16.58 -0.07
CA ALA A 74 -18.68 17.35 0.57
C ALA A 74 -19.16 18.76 0.94
N GLN A 75 -18.84 19.20 2.15
CA GLN A 75 -18.98 20.58 2.61
C GLN A 75 -17.58 21.18 2.76
N GLU A 76 -17.30 22.28 2.07
CA GLU A 76 -15.96 22.89 2.04
C GLU A 76 -14.85 21.87 1.70
N GLN A 77 -15.12 20.97 0.74
CA GLN A 77 -14.25 19.87 0.32
C GLN A 77 -14.04 18.76 1.38
N VAL A 78 -14.76 18.75 2.49
CA VAL A 78 -14.69 17.73 3.54
C VAL A 78 -15.95 16.87 3.52
N ILE A 79 -15.79 15.56 3.54
CA ILE A 79 -16.89 14.61 3.68
C ILE A 79 -17.08 14.27 5.16
N HIS A 80 -18.18 14.71 5.75
CA HIS A 80 -18.51 14.43 7.16
C HIS A 80 -19.22 13.09 7.37
N TYR A 81 -19.59 12.43 6.29
CA TYR A 81 -20.22 11.13 6.31
C TYR A 81 -19.17 10.00 6.35
N SER A 82 -19.30 9.12 7.31
CA SER A 82 -18.54 7.87 7.39
C SER A 82 -19.33 6.83 8.17
N ARG A 83 -19.29 5.60 7.70
CA ARG A 83 -19.91 4.45 8.38
C ARG A 83 -18.88 3.49 8.91
N PHE A 84 -17.91 3.14 8.08
CA PHE A 84 -16.88 2.16 8.41
C PHE A 84 -15.59 2.82 8.88
N GLY A 85 -15.14 3.88 8.19
CA GLY A 85 -13.85 4.50 8.49
C GLY A 85 -12.72 3.48 8.46
N ASP A 86 -11.85 3.50 9.46
CA ASP A 86 -10.82 2.47 9.68
C ASP A 86 -11.42 1.32 10.51
N TRP A 87 -12.22 0.49 9.84
CA TRP A 87 -13.04 -0.57 10.43
C TRP A 87 -12.24 -1.58 11.24
N ALA A 88 -12.82 -2.07 12.34
CA ALA A 88 -12.32 -3.16 13.14
C ALA A 88 -10.88 -2.94 13.67
N SER A 89 -10.57 -1.71 14.13
CA SER A 89 -9.37 -1.48 14.95
C SER A 89 -9.44 -2.29 16.25
N PRO A 90 -8.30 -2.60 16.90
CA PRO A 90 -8.28 -3.29 18.16
C PRO A 90 -9.16 -2.61 19.21
N ARG A 91 -9.96 -3.36 19.92
CA ARG A 91 -10.80 -2.84 21.01
C ARG A 91 -9.94 -2.47 22.23
N SER A 92 -10.28 -1.37 22.88
CA SER A 92 -9.80 -1.08 24.23
C SER A 92 -10.63 -1.87 25.25
N GLU A 93 -10.05 -2.19 26.41
CA GLU A 93 -10.76 -2.88 27.50
C GLU A 93 -12.01 -2.14 28.00
N SER A 94 -12.15 -0.84 27.66
CA SER A 94 -13.24 0.05 28.05
C SER A 94 -14.34 0.24 27.01
N GLU A 95 -14.20 -0.36 25.80
CA GLU A 95 -15.18 -0.16 24.73
C GLU A 95 -16.35 -1.13 24.86
N ASP A 96 -17.56 -0.58 24.65
CA ASP A 96 -18.81 -1.35 24.56
C ASP A 96 -18.73 -2.36 23.41
N THR A 97 -18.99 -3.63 23.75
CA THR A 97 -18.90 -4.77 22.84
C THR A 97 -20.16 -4.95 21.98
N ALA A 98 -21.13 -4.04 22.04
CA ALA A 98 -22.36 -4.17 21.27
C ALA A 98 -22.07 -4.18 19.76
N PHE A 99 -22.70 -5.12 19.03
CA PHE A 99 -22.58 -5.26 17.59
C PHE A 99 -22.84 -3.92 16.88
N GLY A 100 -21.84 -3.42 16.16
CA GLY A 100 -21.90 -2.17 15.40
C GLY A 100 -21.36 -0.92 16.11
N SER A 101 -21.22 -0.89 17.45
CA SER A 101 -20.69 0.29 18.16
C SER A 101 -19.16 0.28 18.28
N GLY A 102 -18.54 -0.88 18.47
CA GLY A 102 -17.09 -1.04 18.63
C GLY A 102 -16.34 -1.38 17.33
N ALA A 103 -16.97 -1.24 16.16
CA ALA A 103 -16.33 -1.57 14.89
C ALA A 103 -15.61 -0.39 14.24
N ARG A 104 -16.00 0.85 14.55
CA ARG A 104 -15.30 2.06 14.08
C ARG A 104 -14.05 2.28 14.91
N SER A 105 -13.00 2.77 14.24
CA SER A 105 -11.80 3.16 14.97
C SER A 105 -12.09 4.32 15.92
N ALA A 106 -11.75 4.16 17.20
CA ALA A 106 -11.80 5.23 18.19
C ALA A 106 -10.68 6.26 18.00
N THR A 107 -9.62 5.91 17.27
CA THR A 107 -8.40 6.70 17.15
C THR A 107 -8.17 7.29 15.76
N THR A 108 -8.87 6.79 14.73
CA THR A 108 -8.78 7.29 13.35
C THR A 108 -10.16 7.77 12.91
N PRO A 109 -10.44 9.09 12.85
CA PRO A 109 -11.78 9.62 12.58
C PRO A 109 -12.31 9.19 11.21
N GLY A 110 -13.62 8.91 11.16
CA GLY A 110 -14.26 8.46 9.93
C GLY A 110 -14.28 9.52 8.82
N ASP A 111 -14.52 10.78 9.15
CA ASP A 111 -14.51 11.89 8.21
C ASP A 111 -13.11 12.15 7.63
N PHE A 112 -12.06 11.92 8.41
CA PHE A 112 -10.67 11.91 7.95
C PHE A 112 -10.46 10.83 6.87
N MET A 113 -10.93 9.60 7.12
CA MET A 113 -10.83 8.50 6.16
C MET A 113 -11.62 8.80 4.89
N SER A 114 -12.88 9.22 5.02
CA SER A 114 -13.76 9.52 3.89
C SER A 114 -13.22 10.64 3.00
N THR A 115 -12.73 11.72 3.60
CA THR A 115 -12.12 12.85 2.86
C THR A 115 -10.82 12.41 2.18
N GLY A 116 -10.00 11.60 2.86
CA GLY A 116 -8.76 11.05 2.28
C GLY A 116 -9.02 10.14 1.08
N TYR A 117 -10.04 9.27 1.14
CA TYR A 117 -10.42 8.45 -0.01
C TYR A 117 -11.02 9.26 -1.15
N TYR A 118 -11.81 10.30 -0.86
CA TYR A 118 -12.30 11.22 -1.91
C TYR A 118 -11.13 11.92 -2.62
N TYR A 119 -10.11 12.35 -1.88
CA TYR A 119 -8.88 12.86 -2.48
C TYR A 119 -8.19 11.80 -3.35
N TYR A 120 -8.06 10.57 -2.86
CA TYR A 120 -7.42 9.50 -3.60
C TYR A 120 -8.19 9.13 -4.88
N ASP A 121 -9.52 9.11 -4.81
CA ASP A 121 -10.37 8.90 -5.98
C ASP A 121 -10.17 10.01 -7.04
N ALA A 122 -10.04 11.28 -6.62
CA ALA A 122 -9.73 12.37 -7.53
C ALA A 122 -8.35 12.20 -8.20
N VAL A 123 -7.32 11.76 -7.45
CA VAL A 123 -5.98 11.46 -7.99
C VAL A 123 -6.03 10.28 -8.98
N LEU A 124 -6.81 9.24 -8.69
CA LEU A 124 -6.98 8.11 -9.60
C LEU A 124 -7.73 8.53 -10.87
N MET A 125 -8.76 9.36 -10.77
CA MET A 125 -9.48 9.87 -11.94
C MET A 125 -8.60 10.77 -12.83
N GLU A 126 -7.72 11.60 -12.27
CA GLU A 126 -6.72 12.33 -13.05
C GLU A 126 -5.85 11.38 -13.88
N ARG A 127 -5.30 10.33 -13.24
CA ARG A 127 -4.46 9.32 -13.91
C ARG A 127 -5.24 8.56 -14.99
N PHE A 128 -6.48 8.20 -14.70
CA PHE A 128 -7.35 7.51 -15.66
C PHE A 128 -7.65 8.39 -16.85
N ALA A 129 -7.98 9.67 -16.62
CA ALA A 129 -8.24 10.64 -17.67
C ALA A 129 -7.03 10.80 -18.60
N LEU A 130 -5.82 10.95 -18.04
CA LEU A 130 -4.57 11.00 -18.82
C LEU A 130 -4.36 9.71 -19.63
N HIS A 131 -4.60 8.55 -19.02
CA HIS A 131 -4.43 7.23 -19.67
C HIS A 131 -5.37 7.04 -20.87
N VAL A 132 -6.62 7.52 -20.76
CA VAL A 132 -7.61 7.39 -21.84
C VAL A 132 -7.66 8.58 -22.78
N GLY A 133 -6.82 9.60 -22.58
CA GLY A 133 -6.72 10.79 -23.46
C GLY A 133 -7.85 11.81 -23.24
N GLN A 134 -8.40 11.92 -22.02
CA GLN A 134 -9.43 12.88 -21.64
C GLN A 134 -8.81 14.10 -20.94
N ASP A 135 -8.16 14.98 -21.71
CA ASP A 135 -7.37 16.08 -21.15
C ASP A 135 -8.17 17.09 -20.33
N GLU A 136 -9.45 17.33 -20.65
CA GLU A 136 -10.31 18.22 -19.87
C GLU A 136 -10.62 17.62 -18.49
N ASP A 137 -10.97 16.33 -18.44
CA ASP A 137 -11.18 15.62 -17.21
C ASP A 137 -9.89 15.56 -16.36
N ALA A 138 -8.74 15.34 -16.99
CA ALA A 138 -7.44 15.33 -16.29
C ALA A 138 -7.20 16.67 -15.57
N ARG A 139 -7.38 17.80 -16.28
CA ARG A 139 -7.27 19.13 -15.65
C ARG A 139 -8.28 19.37 -14.54
N PHE A 140 -9.53 18.91 -14.75
CA PHE A 140 -10.59 19.04 -13.73
C PHE A 140 -10.22 18.27 -12.44
N TYR A 141 -9.81 17.00 -12.57
CA TYR A 141 -9.47 16.16 -11.43
C TYR A 141 -8.18 16.57 -10.74
N GLN A 142 -7.19 17.06 -11.49
CA GLN A 142 -6.00 17.68 -10.93
C GLN A 142 -6.35 18.88 -10.04
N ALA A 143 -7.18 19.80 -10.55
CA ALA A 143 -7.64 20.94 -9.76
C ALA A 143 -8.51 20.53 -8.56
N LEU A 144 -9.33 19.49 -8.70
CA LEU A 144 -10.11 18.94 -7.59
C LEU A 144 -9.18 18.35 -6.51
N ALA A 145 -8.22 17.53 -6.89
CA ALA A 145 -7.24 16.94 -5.96
C ALA A 145 -6.47 18.03 -5.19
N GLN A 146 -6.06 19.11 -5.85
CA GLN A 146 -5.41 20.25 -5.18
C GLN A 146 -6.30 20.92 -4.13
N ARG A 147 -7.59 21.15 -4.43
CA ARG A 147 -8.55 21.72 -3.48
C ARG A 147 -8.79 20.79 -2.29
N LEU A 148 -8.97 19.49 -2.57
CA LEU A 148 -9.15 18.47 -1.53
C LEU A 148 -7.92 18.36 -0.62
N ARG A 149 -6.71 18.39 -1.20
CA ARG A 149 -5.46 18.43 -0.45
C ARG A 149 -5.39 19.62 0.49
N ALA A 150 -5.70 20.81 0.00
CA ALA A 150 -5.68 22.03 0.80
C ALA A 150 -6.67 21.95 1.98
N ALA A 151 -7.91 21.51 1.72
CA ALA A 151 -8.94 21.35 2.75
C ALA A 151 -8.54 20.27 3.78
N PHE A 152 -8.01 19.15 3.31
CA PHE A 152 -7.55 18.05 4.18
C PHE A 152 -6.43 18.51 5.12
N LEU A 153 -5.42 19.19 4.60
CA LEU A 153 -4.32 19.73 5.41
C LEU A 153 -4.81 20.77 6.40
N SER A 154 -5.65 21.72 5.97
CA SER A 154 -6.21 22.76 6.85
C SER A 154 -7.01 22.20 8.02
N ARG A 155 -7.71 21.06 7.79
CA ARG A 155 -8.59 20.51 8.82
C ARG A 155 -7.91 19.50 9.74
N TYR A 156 -6.98 18.71 9.22
CA TYR A 156 -6.50 17.52 9.92
C TYR A 156 -5.01 17.52 10.24
N TYR A 157 -4.22 18.42 9.65
CA TYR A 157 -2.78 18.44 9.85
C TYR A 157 -2.37 19.57 10.80
N ASP A 158 -1.63 19.22 11.84
CA ASP A 158 -0.96 20.17 12.72
C ASP A 158 0.54 20.23 12.36
N PRO A 159 1.01 21.32 11.73
CA PRO A 159 2.40 21.45 11.31
C PRO A 159 3.38 21.63 12.50
N GLN A 160 2.89 22.00 13.68
CA GLN A 160 3.75 22.16 14.85
C GLN A 160 4.11 20.82 15.49
N THR A 161 3.19 19.87 15.45
CA THR A 161 3.37 18.55 16.06
C THR A 161 3.59 17.43 15.03
N GLY A 162 3.33 17.67 13.74
CA GLY A 162 3.35 16.65 12.70
C GLY A 162 2.18 15.66 12.78
N ARG A 163 1.14 15.98 13.55
CA ARG A 163 0.01 15.07 13.76
C ARG A 163 -1.07 15.27 12.71
N TYR A 164 -1.58 14.15 12.21
CA TYR A 164 -2.83 14.10 11.49
C TYR A 164 -3.95 13.67 12.43
N ALA A 165 -5.04 14.42 12.45
CA ALA A 165 -6.19 14.17 13.33
C ALA A 165 -5.73 13.98 14.80
N GLN A 166 -5.90 12.79 15.38
CA GLN A 166 -5.50 12.47 16.76
C GLN A 166 -4.09 11.86 16.85
N GLY A 167 -3.36 11.78 15.74
CA GLY A 167 -1.99 11.24 15.70
C GLY A 167 -1.89 9.71 15.79
N SER A 168 -2.99 8.98 15.50
CA SER A 168 -2.97 7.51 15.53
C SER A 168 -2.05 6.90 14.47
N GLN A 169 -1.61 5.65 14.67
CA GLN A 169 -0.84 4.92 13.67
C GLN A 169 -1.53 4.94 12.30
N GLY A 170 -2.86 4.71 12.28
CA GLY A 170 -3.64 4.69 11.06
C GLY A 170 -3.69 6.06 10.37
N ALA A 171 -3.92 7.14 11.12
CA ALA A 171 -3.99 8.49 10.55
C ALA A 171 -2.67 8.92 9.93
N GLN A 172 -1.55 8.70 10.63
CA GLN A 172 -0.22 9.05 10.14
C GLN A 172 0.16 8.24 8.88
N ALA A 173 -0.03 6.92 8.93
CA ALA A 173 0.29 6.04 7.80
C ALA A 173 -0.58 6.33 6.57
N PHE A 174 -1.87 6.62 6.77
CA PHE A 174 -2.79 6.93 5.67
C PHE A 174 -2.43 8.26 4.98
N ALA A 175 -2.14 9.32 5.75
CA ALA A 175 -1.72 10.60 5.19
C ALA A 175 -0.38 10.51 4.41
N LEU A 176 0.58 9.73 4.91
CA LEU A 176 1.84 9.44 4.21
C LEU A 176 1.57 8.70 2.89
N MET A 177 0.73 7.66 2.91
CA MET A 177 0.36 6.89 1.71
C MET A 177 -0.31 7.76 0.65
N LEU A 178 -1.17 8.68 1.06
CA LEU A 178 -1.84 9.62 0.16
C LEU A 178 -0.89 10.67 -0.44
N GLY A 179 0.35 10.78 0.06
CA GLY A 179 1.30 11.82 -0.36
C GLY A 179 0.85 13.23 0.05
N LEU A 180 0.02 13.34 1.08
CA LEU A 180 -0.52 14.61 1.56
C LEU A 180 0.48 15.39 2.41
N THR A 181 1.41 14.70 3.06
CA THR A 181 2.38 15.32 3.97
C THR A 181 3.33 16.25 3.20
N PRO A 182 3.42 17.54 3.57
CA PRO A 182 4.42 18.45 3.04
C PRO A 182 5.84 17.93 3.27
N ASP A 183 6.77 18.19 2.35
CA ASP A 183 8.14 17.68 2.44
C ASP A 183 8.84 18.15 3.72
N GLU A 184 8.65 19.41 4.10
CA GLU A 184 9.19 20.02 5.31
C GLU A 184 8.62 19.43 6.62
N GLY A 185 7.45 18.81 6.56
CA GLY A 185 6.80 18.17 7.72
C GLY A 185 6.99 16.67 7.81
N ARG A 186 7.58 16.05 6.77
CA ARG A 186 7.62 14.58 6.65
C ARG A 186 8.36 13.90 7.80
N GLU A 187 9.51 14.42 8.19
CA GLU A 187 10.28 13.87 9.30
C GLU A 187 9.50 13.90 10.62
N LEU A 188 8.81 15.02 10.90
CA LEU A 188 8.00 15.17 12.09
C LEU A 188 6.80 14.21 12.13
N VAL A 189 6.15 13.99 10.98
CA VAL A 189 5.05 13.02 10.83
C VAL A 189 5.56 11.59 11.08
N LEU A 190 6.73 11.25 10.56
CA LEU A 190 7.35 9.94 10.77
C LEU A 190 7.77 9.74 12.24
N GLU A 191 8.32 10.76 12.87
CA GLU A 191 8.65 10.72 14.30
C GLU A 191 7.40 10.47 15.15
N GLN A 192 6.29 11.16 14.87
CA GLN A 192 5.02 10.91 15.54
C GLN A 192 4.51 9.49 15.32
N LEU A 193 4.59 8.97 14.08
CA LEU A 193 4.22 7.59 13.78
C LEU A 193 5.05 6.59 14.59
N LEU A 194 6.37 6.78 14.67
CA LEU A 194 7.26 5.93 15.45
C LEU A 194 7.00 6.02 16.96
N GLN A 195 6.68 7.21 17.48
CA GLN A 195 6.29 7.39 18.88
C GLN A 195 5.01 6.60 19.18
N GLU A 196 4.00 6.66 18.30
CA GLU A 196 2.77 5.88 18.45
C GLU A 196 3.01 4.37 18.36
N VAL A 197 3.87 3.91 17.46
CA VAL A 197 4.28 2.50 17.39
C VAL A 197 4.94 2.05 18.69
N LYS A 198 5.85 2.85 19.24
CA LYS A 198 6.53 2.55 20.52
C LYS A 198 5.56 2.59 21.70
N ARG A 199 4.63 3.56 21.74
CA ARG A 199 3.60 3.69 22.79
C ARG A 199 2.71 2.44 22.87
N HIS A 200 2.44 1.80 21.73
CA HIS A 200 1.71 0.53 21.65
C HIS A 200 2.62 -0.71 21.75
N ASN A 201 3.86 -0.56 22.22
CA ASN A 201 4.82 -1.68 22.35
C ASN A 201 4.99 -2.47 21.03
N TYR A 202 4.98 -1.79 19.89
CA TYR A 202 5.04 -2.37 18.54
C TYR A 202 3.86 -3.29 18.21
N HIS A 203 2.70 -3.04 18.80
CA HIS A 203 1.44 -3.68 18.40
C HIS A 203 0.64 -2.73 17.50
N LEU A 204 -0.26 -3.32 16.76
CA LEU A 204 -1.17 -2.59 15.88
C LEU A 204 -2.22 -1.83 16.69
N SER A 205 -2.55 -0.62 16.27
CA SER A 205 -3.76 0.10 16.70
C SER A 205 -4.65 0.47 15.51
N THR A 206 -4.33 -0.11 14.36
CA THR A 206 -4.98 0.15 13.07
C THR A 206 -6.15 -0.78 12.84
N GLY A 207 -7.13 -0.29 12.09
CA GLY A 207 -8.22 -1.11 11.55
C GLY A 207 -7.89 -1.69 10.17
N ASN A 208 -8.90 -2.25 9.54
CA ASN A 208 -8.78 -2.95 8.26
C ASN A 208 -8.23 -2.08 7.12
N GLN A 209 -8.56 -0.78 7.11
CA GLN A 209 -8.17 0.11 6.02
C GLN A 209 -6.71 0.53 6.12
N THR A 210 -6.22 0.83 7.32
CA THR A 210 -4.91 1.46 7.48
C THR A 210 -3.78 0.49 7.82
N THR A 211 -4.09 -0.75 8.22
CA THR A 211 -3.09 -1.76 8.58
C THR A 211 -2.05 -2.01 7.48
N LYS A 212 -2.47 -2.15 6.23
CA LYS A 212 -1.53 -2.35 5.11
C LYS A 212 -0.61 -1.15 4.91
N TYR A 213 -1.13 0.06 5.07
CA TYR A 213 -0.37 1.28 4.86
C TYR A 213 0.69 1.50 5.95
N LEU A 214 0.41 1.07 7.20
CA LEU A 214 1.35 1.19 8.30
C LEU A 214 2.68 0.49 7.99
N LEU A 215 2.65 -0.80 7.59
CA LEU A 215 3.86 -1.56 7.29
C LEU A 215 4.59 -1.02 6.06
N GLU A 216 3.83 -0.66 5.02
CA GLU A 216 4.38 -0.08 3.80
C GLU A 216 5.06 1.25 4.08
N GLN A 217 4.40 2.19 4.78
CA GLN A 217 4.95 3.51 5.03
C GLN A 217 6.14 3.49 5.99
N LEU A 218 6.12 2.69 7.04
CA LEU A 218 7.31 2.48 7.86
C LEU A 218 8.49 2.00 7.01
N SER A 219 8.26 1.06 6.11
CA SER A 219 9.33 0.49 5.29
C SER A 219 9.85 1.46 4.23
N GLU A 220 8.96 2.21 3.55
CA GLU A 220 9.33 3.23 2.56
C GLU A 220 10.23 4.32 3.14
N HIS A 221 10.03 4.61 4.42
CA HIS A 221 10.78 5.63 5.14
C HIS A 221 11.93 5.08 6.00
N GLY A 222 12.41 3.86 5.71
CA GLY A 222 13.61 3.29 6.32
C GLY A 222 13.40 2.57 7.66
N HIS A 223 12.14 2.38 8.10
CA HIS A 223 11.77 1.74 9.37
C HIS A 223 11.25 0.31 9.19
N SER A 224 11.87 -0.44 8.27
CA SER A 224 11.45 -1.82 7.97
C SER A 224 11.68 -2.79 9.13
N ALA A 225 12.63 -2.51 10.02
CA ALA A 225 12.85 -3.32 11.21
C ALA A 225 11.69 -3.18 12.21
N GLU A 226 11.17 -1.97 12.39
CA GLU A 226 9.98 -1.69 13.18
C GLU A 226 8.74 -2.34 12.56
N ALA A 227 8.59 -2.25 11.23
CA ALA A 227 7.52 -2.91 10.50
C ALA A 227 7.56 -4.44 10.68
N LEU A 228 8.74 -5.06 10.58
CA LEU A 228 8.91 -6.50 10.82
C LEU A 228 8.59 -6.86 12.28
N ARG A 229 9.03 -6.04 13.23
CA ARG A 229 8.72 -6.24 14.65
C ARG A 229 7.20 -6.21 14.93
N ILE A 230 6.45 -5.31 14.28
CA ILE A 230 4.99 -5.26 14.34
C ILE A 230 4.41 -6.53 13.73
N ALA A 231 4.83 -6.89 12.52
CA ALA A 231 4.29 -8.03 11.78
C ALA A 231 4.52 -9.37 12.50
N THR A 232 5.56 -9.49 13.32
CA THR A 232 5.95 -10.72 14.04
C THR A 232 5.50 -10.76 15.49
N GLN A 233 4.66 -9.80 15.95
CA GLN A 233 4.09 -9.85 17.31
C GLN A 233 3.24 -11.10 17.51
N MET A 234 3.52 -11.82 18.62
CA MET A 234 2.84 -13.07 18.96
C MET A 234 1.72 -12.88 20.00
N THR A 235 1.49 -11.65 20.43
CA THR A 235 0.45 -11.25 21.38
C THR A 235 -0.57 -10.34 20.71
N TYR A 236 -1.76 -10.19 21.32
CA TYR A 236 -2.82 -9.32 20.84
C TYR A 236 -2.42 -7.83 20.89
N PRO A 237 -2.80 -7.04 19.87
CA PRO A 237 -3.31 -7.45 18.55
C PRO A 237 -2.16 -7.74 17.56
N GLY A 238 -2.34 -8.76 16.72
CA GLY A 238 -1.34 -9.12 15.72
C GLY A 238 -1.62 -10.44 14.99
N TRP A 239 -0.99 -10.64 13.85
CA TRP A 239 -1.13 -11.89 13.07
C TRP A 239 -0.63 -13.11 13.85
N GLY A 240 0.47 -12.98 14.60
CA GLY A 240 0.99 -14.06 15.43
C GLY A 240 0.03 -14.46 16.54
N TYR A 241 -0.76 -13.52 17.07
CA TYR A 241 -1.85 -13.84 18.00
C TYR A 241 -2.90 -14.71 17.32
N MET A 242 -3.36 -14.34 16.10
CA MET A 242 -4.32 -15.18 15.35
C MET A 242 -3.78 -16.61 15.18
N LEU A 243 -2.50 -16.75 14.79
CA LEU A 243 -1.85 -18.06 14.63
C LEU A 243 -1.83 -18.86 15.95
N LYS A 244 -1.54 -18.24 17.10
CA LYS A 244 -1.57 -18.88 18.41
C LYS A 244 -2.97 -19.36 18.83
N GLN A 245 -4.01 -18.67 18.36
CA GLN A 245 -5.39 -19.08 18.57
C GLN A 245 -5.84 -20.18 17.60
N GLY A 246 -4.94 -20.68 16.74
CA GLY A 246 -5.24 -21.75 15.77
C GLY A 246 -5.89 -21.25 14.48
N ALA A 247 -5.74 -19.98 14.12
CA ALA A 247 -6.25 -19.45 12.86
C ALA A 247 -5.65 -20.18 11.65
N THR A 248 -6.52 -20.63 10.76
CA THR A 248 -6.16 -21.21 9.44
C THR A 248 -6.41 -20.22 8.30
N THR A 249 -7.11 -19.14 8.57
CA THR A 249 -7.46 -18.03 7.71
C THR A 249 -7.24 -16.72 8.46
N VAL A 250 -7.18 -15.60 7.73
CA VAL A 250 -7.05 -14.27 8.34
C VAL A 250 -8.43 -13.78 8.78
N TRP A 251 -8.51 -13.22 9.99
CA TRP A 251 -9.76 -12.76 10.56
C TRP A 251 -10.07 -11.30 10.18
N GLU A 252 -11.34 -10.92 10.29
CA GLU A 252 -11.81 -9.55 10.11
C GLU A 252 -11.38 -8.63 11.27
N ARG A 253 -11.40 -9.17 12.50
CA ARG A 253 -11.03 -8.46 13.72
C ARG A 253 -9.76 -9.04 14.33
N TRP A 254 -9.12 -8.23 15.15
CA TRP A 254 -7.93 -8.69 15.90
C TRP A 254 -8.26 -9.60 17.07
N GLU A 255 -9.49 -9.49 17.60
CA GLU A 255 -9.99 -10.28 18.73
C GLU A 255 -10.30 -11.71 18.33
N TRP A 256 -10.06 -12.66 19.28
CA TRP A 256 -10.61 -13.99 19.22
C TRP A 256 -12.04 -13.97 19.74
N GLU A 257 -13.01 -14.02 18.88
CA GLU A 257 -14.41 -14.04 19.22
C GLU A 257 -15.13 -15.22 18.56
N THR A 258 -16.09 -15.79 19.28
CA THR A 258 -16.98 -16.84 18.82
C THR A 258 -18.42 -16.51 19.21
N GLY A 259 -19.40 -17.00 18.45
CA GLY A 259 -20.80 -16.76 18.74
C GLY A 259 -21.39 -15.56 18.00
N LYS A 260 -22.35 -14.87 18.61
CA LYS A 260 -23.13 -13.81 17.95
C LYS A 260 -22.34 -12.54 17.65
N GLU A 261 -21.30 -12.29 18.43
CA GLU A 261 -20.42 -11.11 18.28
C GLU A 261 -19.28 -11.37 17.28
N MET A 262 -19.17 -12.59 16.78
CA MET A 262 -18.15 -12.95 15.82
C MET A 262 -18.40 -12.24 14.47
N ASN A 263 -17.36 -11.57 14.00
CA ASN A 263 -17.22 -11.19 12.60
C ASN A 263 -16.59 -12.37 11.82
N SER A 264 -16.28 -12.19 10.55
CA SER A 264 -15.71 -13.27 9.74
C SER A 264 -14.33 -13.72 10.26
N HIS A 265 -14.11 -15.03 10.36
CA HIS A 265 -12.79 -15.62 10.52
C HIS A 265 -12.13 -15.95 9.16
N ASP A 266 -12.71 -15.55 8.06
CA ASP A 266 -12.18 -15.65 6.71
C ASP A 266 -12.42 -14.32 5.98
N HIS A 267 -11.58 -13.32 6.26
CA HIS A 267 -11.75 -11.97 5.75
C HIS A 267 -10.43 -11.45 5.15
N PRO A 268 -10.41 -11.00 3.89
CA PRO A 268 -9.17 -10.75 3.15
C PRO A 268 -8.39 -9.49 3.59
N MET A 269 -9.00 -8.56 4.33
CA MET A 269 -8.41 -7.23 4.50
C MET A 269 -7.08 -7.25 5.25
N HIS A 270 -6.98 -7.95 6.39
CA HIS A 270 -5.68 -8.12 7.07
C HIS A 270 -4.71 -9.04 6.31
N GLY A 271 -5.20 -9.80 5.33
CA GLY A 271 -4.38 -10.56 4.37
C GLY A 271 -3.56 -9.67 3.43
N ALA A 272 -3.85 -8.37 3.38
CA ALA A 272 -3.05 -7.38 2.65
C ALA A 272 -1.56 -7.33 3.08
N ILE A 273 -1.19 -7.88 4.23
CA ILE A 273 0.22 -8.09 4.63
C ILE A 273 1.01 -8.87 3.57
N SER A 274 0.34 -9.73 2.78
CA SER A 274 0.98 -10.48 1.69
C SER A 274 1.58 -9.55 0.64
N ALA A 275 0.93 -8.42 0.33
CA ALA A 275 1.48 -7.41 -0.58
C ALA A 275 2.80 -6.82 -0.02
N TRP A 276 2.89 -6.58 1.28
CA TRP A 276 4.11 -6.12 1.91
C TRP A 276 5.25 -7.16 1.85
N PHE A 277 4.92 -8.46 1.95
CA PHE A 277 5.92 -9.53 1.76
C PHE A 277 6.53 -9.49 0.36
N PHE A 278 5.70 -9.34 -0.69
CA PHE A 278 6.18 -9.26 -2.06
C PHE A 278 6.85 -7.93 -2.38
N ASN A 279 6.16 -6.83 -2.09
CA ASN A 279 6.59 -5.50 -2.51
C ASN A 279 7.78 -4.98 -1.71
N THR A 280 7.86 -5.34 -0.43
CA THR A 280 8.86 -4.78 0.47
C THR A 280 9.91 -5.79 0.88
N LEU A 281 9.54 -6.92 1.51
CA LEU A 281 10.54 -7.86 2.00
C LEU A 281 11.30 -8.52 0.85
N ALA A 282 10.60 -9.10 -0.10
CA ALA A 282 11.22 -9.61 -1.32
C ALA A 282 11.67 -8.48 -2.25
N GLY A 283 10.89 -7.40 -2.32
CA GLY A 283 11.22 -6.20 -3.08
C GLY A 283 10.80 -6.23 -4.54
N ILE A 284 9.77 -6.99 -4.92
CA ILE A 284 9.25 -7.06 -6.29
C ILE A 284 8.07 -6.11 -6.41
N ARG A 285 8.19 -5.06 -7.26
CA ARG A 285 7.13 -4.04 -7.43
C ARG A 285 6.83 -3.76 -8.88
N PRO A 286 5.54 -3.61 -9.26
CA PRO A 286 5.20 -3.05 -10.56
C PRO A 286 5.57 -1.57 -10.60
N LEU A 287 5.93 -1.07 -11.78
CA LEU A 287 6.16 0.36 -12.02
C LEU A 287 4.91 0.99 -12.63
N GLN A 288 4.46 2.11 -12.08
CA GLN A 288 3.30 2.84 -12.60
C GLN A 288 3.50 3.35 -14.03
N THR A 289 4.75 3.70 -14.37
CA THR A 289 5.14 4.15 -15.72
C THR A 289 5.21 3.03 -16.74
N TYR A 290 5.29 1.77 -16.29
CA TYR A 290 5.37 0.57 -17.12
C TYR A 290 4.45 -0.52 -16.56
N PRO A 291 3.12 -0.33 -16.61
CA PRO A 291 2.18 -1.26 -15.99
C PRO A 291 2.27 -2.66 -16.59
N GLY A 292 1.78 -3.66 -15.84
CA GLY A 292 1.75 -5.05 -16.24
C GLY A 292 3.08 -5.78 -16.11
N PHE A 293 4.05 -5.27 -15.35
CA PHE A 293 5.40 -5.85 -15.22
C PHE A 293 6.20 -5.88 -16.53
N LYS A 294 5.88 -5.00 -17.49
CA LYS A 294 6.71 -4.84 -18.69
C LYS A 294 8.14 -4.40 -18.32
N ARG A 295 8.23 -3.49 -17.37
CA ARG A 295 9.41 -3.11 -16.63
C ARG A 295 9.03 -3.05 -15.16
N PHE A 296 9.85 -3.57 -14.26
CA PHE A 296 9.51 -3.70 -12.86
C PHE A 296 10.70 -3.40 -11.95
N LEU A 297 10.40 -3.02 -10.72
CA LEU A 297 11.39 -2.69 -9.71
C LEU A 297 11.73 -3.90 -8.86
N LEU A 298 13.03 -4.09 -8.62
CA LEU A 298 13.60 -4.97 -7.62
C LEU A 298 14.32 -4.11 -6.56
N LYS A 299 13.73 -4.02 -5.37
CA LYS A 299 14.28 -3.25 -4.24
C LYS A 299 14.17 -4.07 -2.97
N PRO A 300 15.14 -4.98 -2.71
CA PRO A 300 15.09 -5.88 -1.56
C PRO A 300 15.22 -5.12 -0.24
N CYS A 301 14.51 -5.57 0.78
CA CYS A 301 14.62 -5.00 2.11
C CYS A 301 15.81 -5.55 2.88
N LEU A 302 17.00 -5.03 2.61
CA LEU A 302 18.24 -5.52 3.24
C LEU A 302 18.39 -5.12 4.72
N THR A 303 17.60 -4.17 5.23
CA THR A 303 17.75 -3.60 6.58
C THR A 303 16.66 -4.04 7.56
N CYS A 304 15.76 -4.93 7.17
CA CYS A 304 14.63 -5.32 8.02
C CYS A 304 14.99 -6.34 9.14
N GLY A 305 16.19 -6.94 9.11
CA GLY A 305 16.61 -7.95 10.09
C GLY A 305 16.42 -9.40 9.62
N LEU A 306 15.93 -9.63 8.40
CA LEU A 306 15.90 -10.95 7.79
C LEU A 306 17.28 -11.31 7.24
N LYS A 307 17.63 -12.60 7.28
CA LYS A 307 18.86 -13.11 6.67
C LYS A 307 18.69 -13.45 5.19
N HIS A 308 17.51 -13.79 4.79
CA HIS A 308 17.14 -14.12 3.42
C HIS A 308 15.64 -14.00 3.23
N THR A 309 15.22 -13.75 2.02
CA THR A 309 13.83 -13.90 1.57
C THR A 309 13.78 -13.98 0.05
N GLY A 310 12.63 -14.34 -0.47
CA GLY A 310 12.40 -14.34 -1.90
C GLY A 310 10.94 -14.58 -2.24
N ALA A 311 10.61 -14.28 -3.47
CA ALA A 311 9.26 -14.48 -3.99
C ALA A 311 9.28 -14.94 -5.44
N ARG A 312 8.23 -15.64 -5.82
CA ARG A 312 7.89 -15.97 -7.19
C ARG A 312 6.53 -15.38 -7.52
N LEU A 313 6.46 -14.61 -8.57
CA LEU A 313 5.25 -13.97 -9.07
C LEU A 313 4.93 -14.49 -10.48
N ALA A 314 3.67 -14.84 -10.73
CA ALA A 314 3.17 -15.10 -12.07
C ALA A 314 2.80 -13.75 -12.72
N SER A 315 3.68 -13.20 -13.56
CA SER A 315 3.39 -12.00 -14.34
C SER A 315 2.68 -12.34 -15.66
N PRO A 316 2.10 -11.36 -16.37
CA PRO A 316 1.54 -11.57 -17.72
C PRO A 316 2.57 -12.11 -18.74
N TYR A 317 3.86 -11.91 -18.49
CA TYR A 317 4.96 -12.33 -19.34
C TYR A 317 5.58 -13.67 -18.92
N GLY A 318 5.12 -14.27 -17.83
CA GLY A 318 5.65 -15.49 -17.26
C GLY A 318 6.14 -15.35 -15.82
N PRO A 319 6.77 -16.40 -15.28
CA PRO A 319 7.23 -16.41 -13.90
C PRO A 319 8.40 -15.45 -13.70
N LEU A 320 8.26 -14.54 -12.75
CA LEU A 320 9.30 -13.70 -12.20
C LEU A 320 9.73 -14.26 -10.85
N CYS A 321 11.03 -14.43 -10.64
CA CYS A 321 11.56 -14.90 -9.36
C CYS A 321 12.63 -13.93 -8.89
N PHE A 322 12.61 -13.59 -7.62
CA PHE A 322 13.67 -12.81 -6.98
C PHE A 322 13.90 -13.35 -5.59
N TYR A 323 15.17 -13.62 -5.28
CA TYR A 323 15.62 -14.16 -4.00
C TYR A 323 16.89 -13.42 -3.58
N TRP A 324 17.01 -13.07 -2.31
CA TRP A 324 18.22 -12.50 -1.74
C TRP A 324 18.58 -13.16 -0.41
N GLU A 325 19.89 -13.24 -0.13
CA GLU A 325 20.42 -13.77 1.11
C GLU A 325 21.75 -13.12 1.48
N TYR A 326 21.99 -12.96 2.79
CA TYR A 326 23.31 -12.61 3.31
C TYR A 326 24.20 -13.84 3.30
N THR A 327 25.36 -13.71 2.67
CA THR A 327 26.44 -14.69 2.77
C THR A 327 27.49 -14.22 3.82
N ALA A 328 28.57 -14.96 4.00
CA ALA A 328 29.67 -14.53 4.88
C ALA A 328 30.43 -13.28 4.36
N GLN A 329 30.29 -12.93 3.07
CA GLN A 329 31.11 -11.90 2.41
C GLN A 329 30.27 -10.79 1.75
N ASP A 330 29.04 -11.08 1.37
CA ASP A 330 28.22 -10.22 0.52
C ASP A 330 26.72 -10.51 0.67
N VAL A 331 25.89 -9.84 -0.16
CA VAL A 331 24.49 -10.20 -0.39
C VAL A 331 24.40 -10.86 -1.75
N ARG A 332 23.95 -12.10 -1.78
CA ARG A 332 23.64 -12.82 -3.01
C ARG A 332 22.21 -12.51 -3.44
N LEU A 333 22.03 -12.12 -4.71
CA LEU A 333 20.75 -11.80 -5.32
C LEU A 333 20.56 -12.72 -6.54
N ALA A 334 19.54 -13.57 -6.52
CA ALA A 334 19.21 -14.42 -7.65
C ALA A 334 17.89 -13.95 -8.26
N VAL A 335 17.89 -13.66 -9.56
CA VAL A 335 16.72 -13.13 -10.27
C VAL A 335 16.48 -13.85 -11.59
N SER A 336 15.20 -14.12 -11.87
CA SER A 336 14.73 -14.58 -13.17
C SER A 336 13.77 -13.54 -13.74
N VAL A 337 14.17 -12.91 -14.85
CA VAL A 337 13.44 -11.87 -15.58
C VAL A 337 12.79 -12.51 -16.80
N PRO A 338 11.43 -12.50 -16.92
CA PRO A 338 10.73 -13.11 -18.04
C PRO A 338 11.11 -12.47 -19.39
N GLU A 339 10.97 -13.24 -20.47
CA GLU A 339 11.15 -12.77 -21.84
C GLU A 339 10.28 -11.52 -22.12
N ASN A 340 10.81 -10.63 -22.95
CA ASN A 340 10.17 -9.36 -23.32
C ASN A 340 9.91 -8.39 -22.17
N THR A 341 10.60 -8.57 -21.03
CA THR A 341 10.53 -7.66 -19.87
C THR A 341 11.93 -7.20 -19.46
N SER A 342 11.98 -6.22 -18.55
CA SER A 342 13.23 -5.78 -17.95
C SER A 342 13.04 -5.44 -16.46
N ALA A 343 14.12 -5.47 -15.70
CA ALA A 343 14.13 -5.20 -14.27
C ALA A 343 15.03 -4.00 -13.93
N GLU A 344 14.57 -3.16 -13.03
CA GLU A 344 15.35 -2.13 -12.34
C GLU A 344 15.73 -2.64 -10.96
N LEU A 345 17.01 -2.94 -10.73
CA LEU A 345 17.51 -3.26 -9.39
C LEU A 345 18.01 -1.97 -8.74
N ARG A 346 17.49 -1.69 -7.54
CA ARG A 346 17.90 -0.55 -6.72
C ARG A 346 18.42 -1.04 -5.37
N LEU A 347 19.64 -0.67 -5.07
CA LEU A 347 20.36 -1.03 -3.85
C LEU A 347 20.97 0.24 -3.23
N PRO A 348 21.30 0.28 -1.94
CA PRO A 348 22.18 1.30 -1.43
C PRO A 348 23.47 1.38 -2.25
N SER A 349 24.18 2.51 -2.20
CA SER A 349 25.48 2.64 -2.90
C SER A 349 26.44 1.51 -2.54
N GLY A 350 27.16 0.97 -3.52
CA GLY A 350 28.05 -0.16 -3.29
C GLY A 350 28.66 -0.74 -4.57
N MET A 351 29.29 -1.88 -4.44
CA MET A 351 29.85 -2.64 -5.57
C MET A 351 29.01 -3.87 -5.86
N ILE A 352 28.85 -4.18 -7.14
CA ILE A 352 28.11 -5.35 -7.61
C ILE A 352 28.94 -6.13 -8.62
N ARG A 353 28.71 -7.43 -8.68
CA ARG A 353 29.22 -8.31 -9.74
C ARG A 353 28.14 -9.29 -10.17
N GLU A 354 28.20 -9.74 -11.40
CA GLU A 354 27.40 -10.86 -11.91
C GLU A 354 28.28 -12.11 -11.98
N GLY A 355 27.77 -13.22 -11.44
CA GLY A 355 28.49 -14.50 -11.41
C GLY A 355 29.85 -14.42 -10.72
N ASN A 356 30.90 -14.83 -11.43
CA ASN A 356 32.29 -14.82 -10.96
C ASN A 356 33.12 -13.62 -11.45
N SER A 357 32.48 -12.62 -12.05
CA SER A 357 33.17 -11.40 -12.47
C SER A 357 33.73 -10.63 -11.25
N PRO A 358 34.70 -9.72 -11.42
CA PRO A 358 35.16 -8.84 -10.34
C PRO A 358 34.04 -7.94 -9.82
N TYR A 359 34.10 -7.56 -8.55
CA TYR A 359 33.24 -6.50 -8.03
C TYR A 359 33.57 -5.17 -8.71
N SER A 360 32.54 -4.41 -9.03
CA SER A 360 32.69 -3.11 -9.69
C SER A 360 31.63 -2.13 -9.21
N GLU A 361 31.99 -0.86 -9.11
CA GLU A 361 31.05 0.25 -9.01
C GLU A 361 30.38 0.55 -10.38
N ALA A 362 30.99 0.09 -11.46
CA ALA A 362 30.52 0.19 -12.85
C ALA A 362 30.31 -1.22 -13.40
N PRO A 363 29.14 -1.85 -13.19
CA PRO A 363 28.88 -3.23 -13.60
C PRO A 363 28.92 -3.38 -15.13
N SER A 364 29.39 -4.56 -15.58
CA SER A 364 29.37 -4.95 -16.98
C SER A 364 29.04 -6.44 -17.09
N PHE A 365 27.93 -6.79 -17.72
CA PHE A 365 27.46 -8.15 -17.93
C PHE A 365 26.50 -8.23 -19.11
N ASP A 366 26.28 -9.41 -19.64
CA ASP A 366 25.32 -9.61 -20.72
C ASP A 366 23.88 -9.30 -20.28
N GLY A 367 23.16 -8.54 -21.06
CA GLY A 367 21.80 -8.07 -20.71
C GLY A 367 21.75 -6.75 -19.94
N LEU A 368 22.87 -6.16 -19.53
CA LEU A 368 22.89 -4.81 -18.95
C LEU A 368 22.40 -3.77 -19.98
N LEU A 369 21.45 -2.93 -19.57
CA LEU A 369 20.87 -1.87 -20.40
C LEU A 369 21.34 -0.49 -19.93
N GLU A 370 21.35 -0.27 -18.62
CA GLU A 370 21.70 1.01 -18.02
C GLU A 370 22.17 0.81 -16.58
N TRP A 371 23.02 1.67 -16.08
CA TRP A 371 23.40 1.69 -14.66
C TRP A 371 23.78 3.10 -14.20
N GLU A 372 23.61 3.35 -12.93
CA GLU A 372 24.08 4.55 -12.23
C GLU A 372 24.49 4.17 -10.79
N ASN A 373 25.57 4.74 -10.32
CA ASN A 373 26.03 4.58 -8.93
C ASN A 373 26.30 5.96 -8.33
N SER A 374 25.38 6.40 -7.50
CA SER A 374 25.47 7.67 -6.77
C SER A 374 25.95 7.44 -5.33
N ALA A 375 26.14 8.52 -4.57
CA ALA A 375 26.50 8.43 -3.15
C ALA A 375 25.41 7.73 -2.29
N GLN A 376 24.18 7.61 -2.78
CA GLN A 376 23.05 7.07 -2.04
C GLN A 376 22.55 5.74 -2.57
N GLU A 377 22.57 5.55 -3.90
CA GLU A 377 21.92 4.43 -4.57
C GLU A 377 22.73 3.88 -5.73
N LEU A 378 22.80 2.56 -5.82
CA LEU A 378 23.20 1.82 -7.01
C LEU A 378 21.94 1.40 -7.77
N TYR A 379 21.80 1.88 -8.99
CA TYR A 379 20.74 1.55 -9.94
C TYR A 379 21.30 0.70 -11.07
N VAL A 380 20.65 -0.41 -11.38
CA VAL A 380 21.02 -1.31 -12.48
C VAL A 380 19.75 -1.74 -13.23
N HIS A 381 19.67 -1.42 -14.52
CA HIS A 381 18.58 -1.84 -15.40
C HIS A 381 19.08 -2.91 -16.37
N PHE A 382 18.40 -4.04 -16.44
CA PHE A 382 18.78 -5.19 -17.25
C PHE A 382 17.58 -5.91 -17.86
N GLY A 383 17.83 -6.61 -18.96
CA GLY A 383 16.83 -7.31 -19.76
C GLY A 383 16.46 -8.69 -19.22
N ALA A 384 15.70 -9.45 -20.04
CA ALA A 384 15.29 -10.82 -19.75
C ALA A 384 16.51 -11.74 -19.55
N GLY A 385 16.39 -12.70 -18.63
CA GLY A 385 17.46 -13.64 -18.33
C GLY A 385 17.44 -14.17 -16.90
N ASN A 386 18.43 -14.99 -16.57
CA ASN A 386 18.68 -15.48 -15.21
C ASN A 386 20.03 -14.94 -14.76
N TYR A 387 20.03 -14.25 -13.63
CA TYR A 387 21.23 -13.60 -13.11
C TYR A 387 21.47 -13.99 -11.67
N VAL A 388 22.75 -14.02 -11.28
CA VAL A 388 23.17 -14.16 -9.89
C VAL A 388 24.14 -13.03 -9.59
N PHE A 389 23.62 -12.00 -8.92
CA PHE A 389 24.43 -10.89 -8.47
C PHE A 389 24.98 -11.13 -7.07
N HIS A 390 26.16 -10.59 -6.82
CA HIS A 390 26.79 -10.45 -5.52
C HIS A 390 27.01 -8.98 -5.25
N TYR A 391 26.48 -8.46 -4.14
CA TYR A 391 26.50 -7.05 -3.80
C TYR A 391 27.22 -6.81 -2.48
N GLN A 392 28.12 -5.83 -2.48
CA GLN A 392 28.81 -5.35 -1.29
C GLN A 392 28.44 -3.87 -1.05
N PRO A 393 27.75 -3.53 0.06
CA PRO A 393 27.43 -2.15 0.38
C PRO A 393 28.70 -1.33 0.60
N ALA A 394 28.66 -0.04 0.24
CA ALA A 394 29.75 0.89 0.50
C ALA A 394 30.05 0.97 2.01
N ALA A 395 31.31 1.23 2.36
CA ALA A 395 31.74 1.38 3.75
C ALA A 395 30.98 2.55 4.41
N GLY A 396 30.25 2.27 5.50
CA GLY A 396 29.45 3.28 6.21
C GLY A 396 27.95 3.26 5.89
N SER A 397 27.49 2.54 4.87
CA SER A 397 26.07 2.21 4.72
C SER A 397 25.65 1.26 5.84
N ALA A 398 24.43 1.47 6.37
CA ALA A 398 23.92 0.66 7.47
C ALA A 398 24.01 -0.83 7.13
N GLN A 399 25.00 -1.50 7.68
CA GLN A 399 25.08 -2.96 7.60
C GLN A 399 23.94 -3.50 8.47
N PRO A 400 23.08 -4.35 7.95
CA PRO A 400 22.18 -5.10 8.80
C PRO A 400 23.06 -6.00 9.67
N ARG A 401 22.95 -5.83 10.97
CA ARG A 401 23.46 -6.84 11.90
C ARG A 401 22.42 -7.95 11.95
N PRO A 402 22.83 -9.21 11.72
CA PRO A 402 21.95 -10.34 11.80
C PRO A 402 21.32 -10.53 13.18
#